data_7b44bda03d71bfdf6010b67fb36d01da
#
_entry.id   7b44bda03d71bfdf6010b67fb36d01da
#
_cell.length_a   1.000
_cell.length_b   1.000
_cell.length_c   1.000
_cell.angle_alpha   90.00
_cell.angle_beta   90.00
_cell.angle_gamma   90.00
#
_symmetry.space_group_name_H-M   'P 1'
#
loop_
_entity.id
_entity.type
_entity.pdbx_description
1 polymer ?
#
loop_
_entity_poly.entity_id
_entity_poly.type
_entity_poly.pdbx_seq_one_letter_code
_entity_poly.pdbx_strand_id
1 'polypeptide(L)'
;MKTRTIILFLALLMLGGAAEAQKVRFGKYFTGGTLRLDCSREGSAEGDSVWVSRWIDRESAWHGSRTQLLDPFDNGDYRVEMRDARSGRVIYSRGYSNLFREYKDTPKGRTVKARFEETLLLPMPKRAVNIALMRRDGQMHLVDQTVLPFDPSTAKLEYSMRQGERSDLEVHGDPAKKVDVVIVAQGYDDESDQKLRIDYYRMKEILFGKEPFASHRQDFNVYGIKGDAEAQYGTFGADRYLMTFSLWRLHDLIGMTPCDYIVIMVNNTTYGGGAIYNFYAVSSLHTMAEYVLPHEFGHSFGGLADEYVDEELSYSNLHRTAYEPLEPNITNLTDFDSKWKSLLPQGTPIPTPPNPNTPRTECGPLGVFEGAGYSATGVYRPAEHCMMRDYAPFCPVCLKRLEEIFSLYTR
;
A
#
# COMPACT_ATOMS: atom_id res chain seq x y z
N MET A 1 -7.71 -4.81 -78.23
CA MET A 1 -7.57 -5.73 -77.06
C MET A 1 -7.19 -4.94 -75.81
N LYS A 2 -8.12 -4.76 -74.89
CA LYS A 2 -7.91 -3.99 -73.66
C LYS A 2 -7.87 -5.00 -72.49
N THR A 3 -6.69 -5.15 -71.90
CA THR A 3 -6.45 -6.02 -70.78
C THR A 3 -6.90 -5.27 -69.51
N ARG A 4 -7.90 -5.76 -68.80
CA ARG A 4 -8.35 -5.25 -67.51
C ARG A 4 -7.57 -5.94 -66.41
N THR A 5 -6.73 -5.20 -65.70
CA THR A 5 -6.06 -5.63 -64.47
C THR A 5 -7.05 -5.52 -63.31
N ILE A 6 -7.42 -6.63 -62.71
CA ILE A 6 -8.23 -6.71 -61.51
C ILE A 6 -7.28 -6.59 -60.33
N ILE A 7 -7.36 -5.48 -59.56
CA ILE A 7 -6.65 -5.31 -58.29
C ILE A 7 -7.55 -5.88 -57.18
N LEU A 8 -7.11 -7.00 -56.60
CA LEU A 8 -7.76 -7.61 -55.46
C LEU A 8 -7.32 -6.85 -54.20
N PHE A 9 -8.17 -6.05 -53.61
CA PHE A 9 -7.98 -5.46 -52.30
C PHE A 9 -8.29 -6.54 -51.25
N LEU A 10 -7.25 -7.12 -50.62
CA LEU A 10 -7.39 -7.89 -49.42
C LEU A 10 -7.58 -6.90 -48.25
N ALA A 11 -8.81 -6.71 -47.81
CA ALA A 11 -9.13 -6.05 -46.55
C ALA A 11 -8.79 -7.02 -45.40
N LEU A 12 -7.64 -6.81 -44.78
CA LEU A 12 -7.31 -7.44 -43.50
C LEU A 12 -8.20 -6.79 -42.44
N LEU A 13 -9.30 -7.45 -42.09
CA LEU A 13 -10.09 -7.16 -40.90
C LEU A 13 -9.21 -7.46 -39.67
N MET A 14 -8.59 -6.43 -39.14
CA MET A 14 -8.05 -6.47 -37.77
C MET A 14 -9.24 -6.55 -36.82
N LEU A 15 -9.66 -7.75 -36.51
CA LEU A 15 -10.49 -8.05 -35.36
C LEU A 15 -9.63 -7.77 -34.12
N GLY A 16 -9.65 -6.51 -33.68
CA GLY A 16 -9.23 -6.12 -32.33
C GLY A 16 -10.23 -6.71 -31.34
N GLY A 17 -10.15 -8.02 -31.11
CA GLY A 17 -10.75 -8.64 -29.94
C GLY A 17 -10.03 -8.11 -28.73
N ALA A 18 -10.69 -7.27 -27.94
CA ALA A 18 -10.32 -7.08 -26.55
C ALA A 18 -10.29 -8.49 -25.94
N ALA A 19 -9.09 -9.06 -25.81
CA ALA A 19 -8.90 -10.28 -25.07
C ALA A 19 -9.31 -9.93 -23.62
N GLU A 20 -10.53 -10.32 -23.22
CA GLU A 20 -10.89 -10.36 -21.82
C GLU A 20 -9.74 -11.05 -21.10
N ALA A 21 -9.02 -10.31 -20.27
CA ALA A 21 -7.88 -10.85 -19.54
C ALA A 21 -8.41 -12.01 -18.71
N GLN A 22 -8.19 -13.23 -19.23
CA GLN A 22 -8.78 -14.44 -18.67
C GLN A 22 -8.44 -14.49 -17.18
N LYS A 23 -9.44 -14.39 -16.31
CA LYS A 23 -9.31 -14.38 -14.86
C LYS A 23 -8.39 -15.51 -14.38
N VAL A 24 -7.38 -15.18 -13.56
CA VAL A 24 -6.47 -16.17 -13.01
C VAL A 24 -7.24 -17.03 -12.00
N ARG A 25 -7.23 -18.35 -12.16
CA ARG A 25 -7.86 -19.29 -11.22
C ARG A 25 -6.87 -19.69 -10.14
N PHE A 26 -7.11 -19.32 -8.88
CA PHE A 26 -6.25 -19.60 -7.74
C PHE A 26 -5.86 -21.10 -7.69
N GLY A 27 -6.81 -22.01 -7.63
CA GLY A 27 -6.56 -23.44 -7.50
C GLY A 27 -5.79 -24.10 -8.66
N LYS A 28 -5.66 -23.42 -9.82
CA LYS A 28 -4.83 -23.87 -10.93
C LYS A 28 -3.33 -23.67 -10.68
N TYR A 29 -2.97 -22.60 -10.00
CA TYR A 29 -1.58 -22.14 -9.90
C TYR A 29 -1.01 -22.24 -8.48
N PHE A 30 -1.86 -22.19 -7.43
CA PHE A 30 -1.44 -22.07 -6.03
C PHE A 30 -1.95 -23.21 -5.16
N THR A 31 -1.16 -23.57 -4.13
CA THR A 31 -1.49 -24.66 -3.18
C THR A 31 -2.51 -24.23 -2.15
N GLY A 32 -2.51 -22.96 -1.77
CA GLY A 32 -3.25 -22.41 -0.63
C GLY A 32 -2.36 -22.09 0.57
N GLY A 33 -1.05 -22.35 0.50
CA GLY A 33 -0.05 -21.88 1.47
C GLY A 33 0.49 -20.50 1.13
N THR A 34 1.30 -19.94 2.02
CA THR A 34 1.92 -18.63 1.89
C THR A 34 3.44 -18.74 1.79
N LEU A 35 4.00 -18.19 0.71
CA LEU A 35 5.44 -17.98 0.52
C LEU A 35 5.78 -16.57 0.99
N ARG A 36 6.74 -16.45 1.91
CA ARG A 36 7.29 -15.17 2.34
C ARG A 36 8.68 -14.97 1.76
N LEU A 37 8.90 -13.82 1.15
CA LEU A 37 10.20 -13.35 0.68
C LEU A 37 10.66 -12.20 1.56
N ASP A 38 11.77 -12.38 2.23
CA ASP A 38 12.47 -11.29 2.89
C ASP A 38 13.56 -10.77 1.96
N CYS A 39 13.41 -9.54 1.54
CA CYS A 39 14.30 -8.88 0.59
C CYS A 39 15.14 -7.81 1.27
N SER A 40 16.33 -7.58 0.74
CA SER A 40 17.16 -6.42 1.04
C SER A 40 17.22 -5.52 -0.18
N ARG A 41 16.95 -4.24 0.02
CA ARG A 41 17.18 -3.18 -0.97
C ARG A 41 18.29 -2.28 -0.49
N GLU A 42 19.28 -2.01 -1.34
CA GLU A 42 20.40 -1.12 -1.01
C GLU A 42 20.66 -0.13 -2.14
N GLY A 43 20.77 1.14 -1.79
CA GLY A 43 21.01 2.17 -2.78
C GLY A 43 20.98 3.60 -2.24
N SER A 44 20.98 4.53 -3.19
CA SER A 44 20.88 5.98 -3.02
C SER A 44 20.04 6.56 -4.16
N ALA A 45 19.95 7.89 -4.28
CA ALA A 45 19.30 8.52 -5.44
C ALA A 45 19.94 8.16 -6.79
N GLU A 46 21.21 7.73 -6.81
CA GLU A 46 21.92 7.33 -8.03
C GLU A 46 21.48 5.95 -8.56
N GLY A 47 20.85 5.15 -7.73
CA GLY A 47 20.35 3.83 -8.09
C GLY A 47 20.32 2.86 -6.92
N ASP A 48 19.63 1.76 -7.11
CA ASP A 48 19.44 0.73 -6.11
C ASP A 48 19.50 -0.68 -6.72
N SER A 49 19.73 -1.64 -5.85
CA SER A 49 19.62 -3.07 -6.12
C SER A 49 18.76 -3.74 -5.07
N VAL A 50 18.07 -4.82 -5.46
CA VAL A 50 17.23 -5.64 -4.58
C VAL A 50 17.55 -7.11 -4.76
N TRP A 51 17.60 -7.86 -3.66
CA TRP A 51 17.77 -9.31 -3.67
C TRP A 51 16.95 -9.96 -2.56
N VAL A 52 16.61 -11.23 -2.73
CA VAL A 52 15.97 -12.03 -1.69
C VAL A 52 17.03 -12.56 -0.75
N SER A 53 16.89 -12.26 0.54
CA SER A 53 17.76 -12.69 1.62
C SER A 53 17.28 -13.99 2.27
N ARG A 54 15.96 -14.17 2.40
CA ARG A 54 15.34 -15.39 2.94
C ARG A 54 14.11 -15.79 2.12
N TRP A 55 13.99 -17.10 1.89
CA TRP A 55 12.82 -17.74 1.30
C TRP A 55 12.16 -18.58 2.38
N ILE A 56 10.93 -18.25 2.76
CA ILE A 56 10.30 -18.82 3.94
C ILE A 56 8.94 -19.44 3.55
N ASP A 57 8.75 -20.72 3.90
CA ASP A 57 7.40 -21.27 4.01
C ASP A 57 6.80 -20.77 5.32
N ARG A 58 5.76 -19.96 5.22
CA ARG A 58 5.14 -19.37 6.40
C ARG A 58 4.34 -20.38 7.22
N GLU A 59 4.13 -21.60 6.70
CA GLU A 59 3.31 -22.65 7.32
C GLU A 59 1.87 -22.20 7.65
N SER A 60 1.40 -21.18 6.96
CA SER A 60 0.05 -20.63 7.09
C SER A 60 -0.71 -20.71 5.78
N ALA A 61 -2.05 -20.76 5.87
CA ALA A 61 -2.89 -20.61 4.70
C ALA A 61 -2.69 -19.24 4.05
N TRP A 62 -2.89 -19.17 2.74
CA TRP A 62 -2.97 -17.89 2.03
C TRP A 62 -4.22 -17.12 2.47
N HIS A 63 -4.03 -15.91 2.99
CA HIS A 63 -5.06 -15.05 3.56
C HIS A 63 -5.59 -14.04 2.56
N GLY A 64 -4.74 -13.54 1.66
CA GLY A 64 -5.13 -12.58 0.65
C GLY A 64 -6.19 -13.12 -0.30
N SER A 65 -6.76 -12.24 -1.11
CA SER A 65 -7.81 -12.57 -2.07
C SER A 65 -7.44 -13.77 -2.95
N ARG A 66 -8.38 -14.71 -3.11
CA ARG A 66 -8.25 -15.84 -4.05
C ARG A 66 -8.95 -15.57 -5.38
N THR A 67 -9.69 -14.48 -5.46
CA THR A 67 -10.46 -14.09 -6.65
C THR A 67 -9.83 -12.93 -7.42
N GLN A 68 -9.13 -12.02 -6.74
CA GLN A 68 -8.40 -10.90 -7.31
C GLN A 68 -6.89 -11.09 -7.11
N LEU A 69 -6.27 -11.84 -8.02
CA LEU A 69 -4.85 -12.20 -7.94
C LEU A 69 -3.93 -11.21 -8.64
N LEU A 70 -4.47 -10.42 -9.54
CA LEU A 70 -3.74 -9.36 -10.23
C LEU A 70 -4.17 -8.02 -9.63
N ASP A 71 -3.19 -7.22 -9.25
CA ASP A 71 -3.41 -5.87 -8.75
C ASP A 71 -4.03 -5.01 -9.87
N PRO A 72 -5.25 -4.50 -9.70
CA PRO A 72 -5.90 -3.68 -10.71
C PRO A 72 -5.43 -2.24 -10.71
N PHE A 73 -4.63 -1.85 -9.69
CA PHE A 73 -4.17 -0.49 -9.52
C PHE A 73 -2.74 -0.33 -10.02
N ASP A 74 -2.46 0.79 -10.65
CA ASP A 74 -1.09 1.19 -10.97
C ASP A 74 -0.55 2.11 -9.87
N ASN A 75 -0.52 1.58 -8.63
CA ASN A 75 -0.11 2.30 -7.43
C ASN A 75 1.15 1.67 -6.81
N GLY A 76 1.91 2.49 -6.06
CA GLY A 76 3.17 2.07 -5.44
C GLY A 76 4.39 2.24 -6.35
N ASP A 77 5.54 2.45 -5.71
CA ASP A 77 6.84 2.66 -6.39
C ASP A 77 7.41 1.37 -6.95
N TYR A 78 6.96 0.25 -6.37
CA TYR A 78 7.41 -1.10 -6.70
C TYR A 78 6.22 -2.01 -6.96
N ARG A 79 6.51 -3.12 -7.65
CA ARG A 79 5.55 -4.20 -7.85
C ARG A 79 6.26 -5.54 -7.77
N VAL A 80 5.61 -6.51 -7.17
CA VAL A 80 5.98 -7.92 -7.32
C VAL A 80 5.03 -8.59 -8.31
N GLU A 81 5.59 -9.36 -9.24
CA GLU A 81 4.81 -10.23 -10.13
C GLU A 81 5.29 -11.67 -10.00
N MET A 82 4.36 -12.60 -10.04
CA MET A 82 4.64 -14.02 -10.20
C MET A 82 4.20 -14.45 -11.60
N ARG A 83 5.13 -14.96 -12.39
CA ARG A 83 4.91 -15.38 -13.79
C ARG A 83 5.06 -16.88 -13.88
N ASP A 84 4.08 -17.57 -14.45
CA ASP A 84 4.18 -19.01 -14.73
C ASP A 84 5.38 -19.30 -15.64
N ALA A 85 6.31 -20.14 -15.19
CA ALA A 85 7.57 -20.37 -15.92
C ALA A 85 7.40 -20.97 -17.32
N ARG A 86 6.28 -21.67 -17.58
CA ARG A 86 6.02 -22.31 -18.88
C ARG A 86 5.43 -21.34 -19.90
N SER A 87 4.52 -20.48 -19.46
CA SER A 87 3.74 -19.62 -20.37
C SER A 87 4.15 -18.16 -20.32
N GLY A 88 4.95 -17.73 -19.35
CA GLY A 88 5.27 -16.32 -19.10
C GLY A 88 4.09 -15.49 -18.55
N ARG A 89 2.92 -16.11 -18.38
CA ARG A 89 1.71 -15.41 -17.94
C ARG A 89 1.85 -14.92 -16.50
N VAL A 90 1.52 -13.65 -16.24
CA VAL A 90 1.37 -13.13 -14.89
C VAL A 90 0.19 -13.82 -14.21
N ILE A 91 0.43 -14.44 -13.05
CA ILE A 91 -0.55 -15.20 -12.27
C ILE A 91 -0.81 -14.58 -10.90
N TYR A 92 0.05 -13.67 -10.45
CA TYR A 92 -0.12 -12.83 -9.26
C TYR A 92 0.64 -11.53 -9.46
N SER A 93 0.09 -10.43 -8.97
CA SER A 93 0.80 -9.17 -8.87
C SER A 93 0.29 -8.32 -7.70
N ARG A 94 1.18 -7.52 -7.09
CA ARG A 94 0.85 -6.53 -6.05
C ARG A 94 1.83 -5.37 -6.08
N GLY A 95 1.29 -4.13 -6.13
CA GLY A 95 2.05 -2.91 -5.97
C GLY A 95 2.32 -2.63 -4.49
N TYR A 96 3.44 -1.99 -4.18
CA TYR A 96 3.83 -1.59 -2.83
C TYR A 96 4.81 -0.43 -2.87
N SER A 97 5.01 0.24 -1.72
CA SER A 97 6.06 1.22 -1.52
C SER A 97 6.96 0.80 -0.35
N ASN A 98 8.06 1.49 -0.13
CA ASN A 98 8.94 1.29 1.02
C ASN A 98 9.64 2.59 1.43
N LEU A 99 10.28 2.61 2.59
CA LEU A 99 11.00 3.78 3.11
C LEU A 99 12.17 4.23 2.23
N PHE A 100 12.71 3.37 1.36
CA PHE A 100 13.79 3.75 0.45
C PHE A 100 13.34 4.83 -0.54
N ARG A 101 12.05 4.84 -0.92
CA ARG A 101 11.49 5.87 -1.81
C ARG A 101 11.68 7.28 -1.26
N GLU A 102 11.38 7.47 0.03
CA GLU A 102 11.56 8.75 0.71
C GLU A 102 13.05 9.02 1.02
N TYR A 103 13.77 7.97 1.46
CA TYR A 103 15.18 8.07 1.81
C TYR A 103 16.03 8.70 0.70
N LYS A 104 15.86 8.24 -0.55
CA LYS A 104 16.66 8.72 -1.69
C LYS A 104 16.46 10.21 -1.99
N ASP A 105 15.34 10.80 -1.54
CA ASP A 105 15.04 12.22 -1.71
C ASP A 105 15.59 13.09 -0.55
N THR A 106 15.99 12.45 0.56
CA THR A 106 16.68 13.15 1.66
C THR A 106 18.08 13.63 1.27
N PRO A 107 18.63 14.66 1.92
CA PRO A 107 20.01 15.10 1.68
C PRO A 107 21.03 13.96 1.82
N LYS A 108 20.85 13.06 2.81
CA LYS A 108 21.72 11.90 3.02
C LYS A 108 21.55 10.87 1.91
N GLY A 109 20.31 10.54 1.54
CA GLY A 109 19.99 9.53 0.53
C GLY A 109 20.41 9.89 -0.89
N ARG A 110 20.68 11.17 -1.16
CA ARG A 110 21.20 11.63 -2.47
C ARG A 110 22.62 11.14 -2.75
N THR A 111 23.43 10.92 -1.71
CA THR A 111 24.85 10.59 -1.85
C THR A 111 25.31 9.34 -1.10
N VAL A 112 24.57 8.92 -0.08
CA VAL A 112 24.94 7.79 0.79
C VAL A 112 24.02 6.62 0.50
N LYS A 113 24.59 5.45 0.21
CA LYS A 113 23.83 4.20 0.11
C LYS A 113 23.37 3.74 1.49
N ALA A 114 22.13 3.26 1.58
CA ALA A 114 21.59 2.64 2.77
C ALA A 114 20.82 1.38 2.39
N ARG A 115 20.73 0.45 3.35
CA ARG A 115 19.99 -0.81 3.20
C ARG A 115 18.65 -0.72 3.91
N PHE A 116 17.63 -1.26 3.27
CA PHE A 116 16.26 -1.35 3.76
C PHE A 116 15.78 -2.80 3.65
N GLU A 117 15.03 -3.23 4.64
CA GLU A 117 14.33 -4.50 4.61
C GLU A 117 12.99 -4.35 3.89
N GLU A 118 12.62 -5.39 3.16
CA GLU A 118 11.28 -5.57 2.56
C GLU A 118 10.80 -6.99 2.87
N THR A 119 9.51 -7.16 3.09
CA THR A 119 8.89 -8.48 3.20
C THR A 119 7.68 -8.56 2.28
N LEU A 120 7.64 -9.57 1.43
CA LEU A 120 6.56 -9.80 0.49
C LEU A 120 5.88 -11.13 0.82
N LEU A 121 4.57 -11.11 0.99
CA LEU A 121 3.74 -12.30 1.15
C LEU A 121 3.10 -12.65 -0.18
N LEU A 122 3.30 -13.87 -0.64
CA LEU A 122 2.85 -14.37 -1.92
C LEU A 122 2.09 -15.68 -1.74
N PRO A 123 1.10 -16.01 -2.59
CA PRO A 123 0.51 -17.33 -2.58
C PRO A 123 1.52 -18.37 -3.04
N MET A 124 1.65 -19.49 -2.31
CA MET A 124 2.61 -20.57 -2.62
C MET A 124 2.27 -21.22 -3.97
N PRO A 125 3.15 -21.15 -4.98
CA PRO A 125 2.88 -21.74 -6.28
C PRO A 125 2.95 -23.28 -6.26
N LYS A 126 2.16 -23.92 -7.12
CA LYS A 126 2.17 -25.39 -7.30
C LYS A 126 3.34 -25.90 -8.14
N ARG A 127 3.97 -25.03 -8.92
CA ARG A 127 5.03 -25.37 -9.89
C ARG A 127 5.95 -24.19 -10.11
N ALA A 128 7.01 -24.42 -10.88
CA ALA A 128 8.00 -23.38 -11.18
C ALA A 128 7.39 -22.09 -11.73
N VAL A 129 7.86 -20.98 -11.20
CA VAL A 129 7.48 -19.60 -11.55
C VAL A 129 8.73 -18.73 -11.66
N ASN A 130 8.59 -17.58 -12.31
CA ASN A 130 9.54 -16.48 -12.22
C ASN A 130 8.92 -15.37 -11.39
N ILE A 131 9.59 -14.95 -10.32
CA ILE A 131 9.16 -13.85 -9.46
C ILE A 131 9.94 -12.61 -9.88
N ALA A 132 9.25 -11.62 -10.42
CA ALA A 132 9.82 -10.34 -10.82
C ALA A 132 9.63 -9.32 -9.70
N LEU A 133 10.71 -8.74 -9.21
CA LEU A 133 10.71 -7.54 -8.39
C LEU A 133 10.91 -6.36 -9.33
N MET A 134 9.90 -5.52 -9.42
CA MET A 134 9.84 -4.42 -10.39
C MET A 134 9.98 -3.07 -9.67
N ARG A 135 10.49 -2.09 -10.38
CA ARG A 135 10.56 -0.68 -9.96
C ARG A 135 10.06 0.25 -11.05
N ARG A 136 9.80 1.48 -10.71
CA ARG A 136 9.55 2.54 -11.70
C ARG A 136 10.84 3.03 -12.33
N ASP A 137 10.82 3.19 -13.65
CA ASP A 137 11.90 3.87 -14.39
C ASP A 137 11.74 5.40 -14.35
N GLY A 138 12.60 6.12 -15.05
CA GLY A 138 12.55 7.58 -15.14
C GLY A 138 11.32 8.15 -15.86
N GLN A 139 10.49 7.30 -16.47
CA GLN A 139 9.22 7.65 -17.12
C GLN A 139 8.01 7.11 -16.34
N MET A 140 8.24 6.64 -15.11
CA MET A 140 7.23 6.03 -14.22
C MET A 140 6.64 4.70 -14.71
N HIS A 141 7.22 4.07 -15.72
CA HIS A 141 6.83 2.72 -16.13
C HIS A 141 7.42 1.67 -15.22
N LEU A 142 6.65 0.62 -14.93
CA LEU A 142 7.13 -0.54 -14.19
C LEU A 142 8.05 -1.38 -15.08
N VAL A 143 9.29 -1.57 -14.63
CA VAL A 143 10.31 -2.38 -15.31
C VAL A 143 10.87 -3.44 -14.37
N ASP A 144 11.23 -4.59 -14.91
CA ASP A 144 11.89 -5.64 -14.12
C ASP A 144 13.24 -5.13 -13.60
N GLN A 145 13.40 -5.14 -12.27
CA GLN A 145 14.68 -4.87 -11.62
C GLN A 145 15.46 -6.16 -11.37
N THR A 146 14.75 -7.20 -10.91
CA THR A 146 15.30 -8.53 -10.66
C THR A 146 14.24 -9.56 -10.97
N VAL A 147 14.62 -10.64 -11.66
CA VAL A 147 13.73 -11.78 -11.93
C VAL A 147 14.37 -13.05 -11.37
N LEU A 148 13.64 -13.70 -10.47
CA LEU A 148 14.12 -14.84 -9.69
C LEU A 148 13.34 -16.10 -10.07
N PRO A 149 13.98 -17.16 -10.58
CA PRO A 149 13.31 -18.44 -10.75
C PRO A 149 13.04 -19.07 -9.37
N PHE A 150 11.84 -19.60 -9.19
CA PHE A 150 11.43 -20.32 -8.00
C PHE A 150 10.69 -21.59 -8.38
N ASP A 151 11.18 -22.75 -7.89
CA ASP A 151 10.52 -24.03 -8.03
C ASP A 151 10.26 -24.62 -6.65
N PRO A 152 8.99 -24.75 -6.22
CA PRO A 152 8.65 -25.24 -4.88
C PRO A 152 9.10 -26.68 -4.63
N SER A 153 9.35 -27.47 -5.68
CA SER A 153 9.81 -28.85 -5.54
C SER A 153 11.30 -28.98 -5.20
N THR A 154 12.09 -27.95 -5.44
CA THR A 154 13.56 -27.95 -5.24
C THR A 154 14.04 -26.80 -4.36
N ALA A 155 13.19 -25.82 -4.09
CA ALA A 155 13.54 -24.66 -3.27
C ALA A 155 13.89 -25.09 -1.83
N LYS A 156 14.96 -24.51 -1.31
CA LYS A 156 15.30 -24.63 0.11
C LYS A 156 14.60 -23.50 0.84
N LEU A 157 13.56 -23.83 1.58
CA LEU A 157 12.77 -22.89 2.36
C LEU A 157 13.19 -22.94 3.83
N GLU A 158 13.25 -21.79 4.46
CA GLU A 158 13.23 -21.66 5.91
C GLU A 158 11.79 -21.78 6.41
N TYR A 159 11.60 -22.03 7.68
CA TYR A 159 10.28 -22.06 8.31
C TYR A 159 10.16 -20.92 9.30
N SER A 160 8.95 -20.35 9.42
CA SER A 160 8.70 -19.30 10.40
C SER A 160 8.74 -19.89 11.81
N MET A 161 9.81 -19.61 12.57
CA MET A 161 10.07 -20.21 13.88
C MET A 161 9.63 -19.34 15.06
N ARG A 162 9.25 -18.07 14.80
CA ARG A 162 8.90 -17.11 15.86
C ARG A 162 7.48 -16.59 15.65
N GLN A 163 6.74 -16.54 16.73
CA GLN A 163 5.43 -15.92 16.76
C GLN A 163 5.28 -15.22 18.11
N GLY A 164 4.81 -13.97 18.10
CA GLY A 164 4.37 -13.27 19.29
C GLY A 164 3.08 -13.89 19.84
N GLU A 165 2.75 -13.54 21.08
CA GLU A 165 1.49 -13.94 21.69
C GLU A 165 0.32 -13.31 20.94
N ARG A 166 -0.54 -14.16 20.34
CA ARG A 166 -1.70 -13.73 19.56
C ARG A 166 -2.94 -13.58 20.42
N SER A 167 -3.66 -12.49 20.23
CA SER A 167 -5.00 -12.26 20.75
C SER A 167 -5.97 -12.06 19.60
N ASP A 168 -7.09 -12.76 19.58
CA ASP A 168 -8.19 -12.54 18.63
C ASP A 168 -9.04 -11.38 19.18
N LEU A 169 -8.91 -10.20 18.56
CA LEU A 169 -9.59 -8.98 19.02
C LEU A 169 -11.01 -8.85 18.46
N GLU A 170 -11.18 -9.18 17.17
CA GLU A 170 -12.47 -9.20 16.49
C GLU A 170 -12.36 -10.06 15.24
N VAL A 171 -13.13 -11.16 15.15
CA VAL A 171 -13.03 -12.12 14.03
C VAL A 171 -14.42 -12.36 13.44
N HIS A 172 -14.62 -12.03 12.17
CA HIS A 172 -15.90 -12.09 11.46
C HIS A 172 -15.96 -13.19 10.40
N GLY A 173 -14.88 -13.95 10.19
CA GLY A 173 -14.95 -15.10 9.28
C GLY A 173 -13.64 -15.55 8.66
N ASP A 174 -13.79 -16.24 7.52
CA ASP A 174 -12.69 -16.82 6.77
C ASP A 174 -11.69 -15.74 6.31
N PRO A 175 -10.42 -15.81 6.74
CA PRO A 175 -9.37 -14.86 6.32
C PRO A 175 -9.27 -14.67 4.79
N ALA A 176 -9.53 -15.70 4.00
CA ALA A 176 -9.49 -15.59 2.53
C ALA A 176 -10.61 -14.71 1.93
N LYS A 177 -11.54 -14.21 2.77
CA LYS A 177 -12.70 -13.39 2.38
C LYS A 177 -12.87 -12.12 3.20
N LYS A 178 -11.93 -11.86 4.09
CA LYS A 178 -11.90 -10.70 4.99
C LYS A 178 -10.61 -9.95 4.79
N VAL A 179 -10.58 -8.74 5.31
CA VAL A 179 -9.34 -7.96 5.45
C VAL A 179 -8.75 -8.29 6.81
N ASP A 180 -7.61 -8.93 6.84
CA ASP A 180 -6.95 -9.34 8.07
C ASP A 180 -5.97 -8.26 8.53
N VAL A 181 -6.28 -7.59 9.64
CA VAL A 181 -5.45 -6.56 10.26
C VAL A 181 -4.79 -7.11 11.51
N VAL A 182 -3.46 -6.96 11.60
CA VAL A 182 -2.69 -7.30 12.80
C VAL A 182 -2.22 -6.03 13.49
N ILE A 183 -2.62 -5.83 14.74
CA ILE A 183 -2.11 -4.76 15.61
C ILE A 183 -0.93 -5.31 16.40
N VAL A 184 0.30 -4.88 16.07
CA VAL A 184 1.51 -5.22 16.82
C VAL A 184 1.73 -4.17 17.88
N ALA A 185 1.72 -4.60 19.15
CA ALA A 185 1.81 -3.73 20.31
C ALA A 185 3.25 -3.66 20.85
N GLN A 186 3.90 -2.52 20.66
CA GLN A 186 5.25 -2.24 21.13
C GLN A 186 5.23 -1.49 22.47
N GLY A 187 6.17 -1.82 23.36
CA GLY A 187 6.40 -1.10 24.63
C GLY A 187 5.49 -1.57 25.76
N TYR A 188 5.09 -2.84 25.76
CA TYR A 188 4.34 -3.50 26.83
C TYR A 188 5.18 -4.63 27.42
N ASP A 189 5.25 -4.67 28.74
CA ASP A 189 5.82 -5.75 29.54
C ASP A 189 4.72 -6.73 30.04
N ASP A 190 5.10 -7.69 30.85
CA ASP A 190 4.17 -8.70 31.39
C ASP A 190 3.24 -8.12 32.48
N GLU A 191 3.60 -7.00 33.10
CA GLU A 191 2.76 -6.33 34.09
C GLU A 191 1.70 -5.42 33.43
N SER A 192 1.83 -5.17 32.13
CA SER A 192 1.00 -4.26 31.33
C SER A 192 -0.20 -4.92 30.66
N ASP A 193 -0.52 -6.19 30.91
CA ASP A 193 -1.56 -6.93 30.16
C ASP A 193 -2.95 -6.27 30.20
N GLN A 194 -3.34 -5.71 31.36
CA GLN A 194 -4.63 -5.00 31.45
C GLN A 194 -4.63 -3.74 30.58
N LYS A 195 -3.55 -2.96 30.62
CA LYS A 195 -3.40 -1.76 29.78
C LYS A 195 -3.40 -2.15 28.30
N LEU A 196 -2.67 -3.19 27.92
CA LEU A 196 -2.59 -3.70 26.57
C LEU A 196 -3.98 -4.03 25.99
N ARG A 197 -4.83 -4.72 26.75
CA ARG A 197 -6.21 -5.05 26.35
C ARG A 197 -7.05 -3.80 26.12
N ILE A 198 -6.93 -2.80 27.00
CA ILE A 198 -7.63 -1.52 26.88
C ILE A 198 -7.16 -0.77 25.61
N ASP A 199 -5.86 -0.74 25.37
CA ASP A 199 -5.28 -0.03 24.24
C ASP A 199 -5.60 -0.73 22.90
N TYR A 200 -5.58 -2.07 22.85
CA TYR A 200 -6.08 -2.81 21.68
C TYR A 200 -7.54 -2.46 21.37
N TYR A 201 -8.40 -2.47 22.39
CA TYR A 201 -9.79 -2.09 22.21
C TYR A 201 -9.91 -0.65 21.70
N ARG A 202 -9.19 0.29 22.30
CA ARG A 202 -9.18 1.70 21.90
C ARG A 202 -8.74 1.87 20.43
N MET A 203 -7.61 1.28 20.03
CA MET A 203 -7.10 1.43 18.66
C MET A 203 -8.05 0.84 17.62
N LYS A 204 -8.63 -0.31 17.93
CA LYS A 204 -9.66 -0.93 17.10
C LYS A 204 -10.89 -0.03 16.93
N GLU A 205 -11.42 0.51 18.02
CA GLU A 205 -12.60 1.41 17.97
C GLU A 205 -12.28 2.74 17.27
N ILE A 206 -11.05 3.24 17.35
CA ILE A 206 -10.62 4.42 16.58
C ILE A 206 -10.71 4.12 15.09
N LEU A 207 -10.19 2.98 14.63
CA LEU A 207 -10.25 2.60 13.21
C LEU A 207 -11.69 2.47 12.72
N PHE A 208 -12.53 1.73 13.46
CA PHE A 208 -13.94 1.51 13.10
C PHE A 208 -14.88 2.66 13.47
N GLY A 209 -14.37 3.74 14.06
CA GLY A 209 -15.10 4.97 14.31
C GLY A 209 -15.16 5.92 13.10
N LYS A 210 -14.53 5.58 11.97
CA LYS A 210 -14.46 6.42 10.76
C LYS A 210 -14.97 5.68 9.53
N GLU A 211 -15.75 6.37 8.69
CA GLU A 211 -16.11 5.82 7.38
C GLU A 211 -14.90 5.83 6.42
N PRO A 212 -14.77 4.82 5.54
CA PRO A 212 -15.70 3.71 5.28
C PRO A 212 -15.48 2.50 6.20
N PHE A 213 -14.49 2.52 7.10
CA PHE A 213 -14.15 1.38 7.97
C PHE A 213 -15.29 1.00 8.91
N ALA A 214 -16.10 1.98 9.36
CA ALA A 214 -17.27 1.74 10.21
C ALA A 214 -18.31 0.86 9.50
N SER A 215 -18.68 1.21 8.28
CA SER A 215 -19.64 0.45 7.46
C SER A 215 -19.11 -0.92 7.05
N HIS A 216 -17.79 -1.08 6.90
CA HIS A 216 -17.10 -2.31 6.54
C HIS A 216 -16.58 -3.13 7.72
N ARG A 217 -16.94 -2.78 8.97
CA ARG A 217 -16.43 -3.46 10.17
C ARG A 217 -16.54 -4.99 10.09
N GLN A 218 -17.65 -5.48 9.55
CA GLN A 218 -17.89 -6.92 9.39
C GLN A 218 -17.02 -7.59 8.30
N ASP A 219 -16.34 -6.80 7.49
CA ASP A 219 -15.41 -7.27 6.45
C ASP A 219 -13.98 -7.44 6.96
N PHE A 220 -13.74 -7.14 8.24
CA PHE A 220 -12.43 -7.28 8.87
C PHE A 220 -12.36 -8.47 9.83
N ASN A 221 -11.16 -9.03 9.94
CA ASN A 221 -10.67 -9.70 11.12
C ASN A 221 -9.55 -8.87 11.74
N VAL A 222 -9.50 -8.75 13.05
CA VAL A 222 -8.48 -7.99 13.77
C VAL A 222 -7.82 -8.87 14.82
N TYR A 223 -6.51 -8.94 14.77
CA TYR A 223 -5.67 -9.70 15.68
C TYR A 223 -4.69 -8.78 16.40
N GLY A 224 -4.34 -9.09 17.65
CA GLY A 224 -3.31 -8.43 18.41
C GLY A 224 -2.08 -9.32 18.55
N ILE A 225 -0.89 -8.74 18.43
CA ILE A 225 0.39 -9.40 18.71
C ILE A 225 1.20 -8.51 19.64
N LYS A 226 1.52 -9.01 20.84
CA LYS A 226 2.44 -8.33 21.77
C LYS A 226 3.89 -8.55 21.29
N GLY A 227 4.64 -7.48 21.08
CA GLY A 227 6.03 -7.60 20.67
C GLY A 227 6.66 -6.27 20.26
N ASP A 228 7.99 -6.24 20.27
CA ASP A 228 8.76 -5.06 19.88
C ASP A 228 9.00 -5.03 18.38
N ALA A 229 8.31 -4.11 17.69
CA ALA A 229 8.44 -3.84 16.28
C ALA A 229 9.61 -2.91 15.93
N GLU A 230 10.36 -2.45 16.93
CA GLU A 230 11.47 -1.50 16.77
C GLU A 230 11.08 -0.19 16.06
N ALA A 231 9.83 0.25 16.28
CA ALA A 231 9.38 1.55 15.77
C ALA A 231 10.05 2.69 16.54
N GLN A 232 10.53 3.70 15.82
CA GLN A 232 11.28 4.81 16.39
C GLN A 232 10.88 6.14 15.76
N TYR A 233 10.96 7.21 16.56
CA TYR A 233 10.72 8.59 16.13
C TYR A 233 11.91 9.16 15.36
N GLY A 234 11.70 10.29 14.70
CA GLY A 234 12.78 11.04 14.04
C GLY A 234 13.20 10.45 12.69
N THR A 235 12.37 9.63 12.07
CA THR A 235 12.65 9.08 10.73
C THR A 235 12.90 10.20 9.74
N PHE A 236 14.05 10.12 9.06
CA PHE A 236 14.53 11.11 8.08
C PHE A 236 14.58 12.56 8.58
N GLY A 237 14.70 12.76 9.91
CA GLY A 237 14.79 14.05 10.56
C GLY A 237 13.46 14.73 10.88
N ALA A 238 12.33 14.08 10.62
CA ALA A 238 11.02 14.55 11.03
C ALA A 238 10.64 13.96 12.40
N ASP A 239 10.63 14.76 13.46
CA ASP A 239 10.45 14.31 14.85
C ASP A 239 9.20 13.45 15.04
N ARG A 240 8.08 13.82 14.39
CA ARG A 240 6.81 13.10 14.48
C ARG A 240 6.74 11.82 13.63
N TYR A 241 7.69 11.62 12.72
CA TYR A 241 7.66 10.46 11.82
C TYR A 241 8.15 9.22 12.54
N LEU A 242 7.19 8.36 12.87
CA LEU A 242 7.37 7.17 13.71
C LEU A 242 7.31 5.92 12.82
N MET A 243 8.46 5.28 12.56
CA MET A 243 8.56 4.18 11.61
C MET A 243 9.44 3.04 12.14
N THR A 244 9.30 1.85 11.57
CA THR A 244 10.23 0.74 11.75
C THR A 244 10.99 0.42 10.45
N PHE A 245 12.26 0.05 10.59
CA PHE A 245 13.08 -0.48 9.51
C PHE A 245 13.22 -2.01 9.58
N SER A 246 12.72 -2.63 10.65
CA SER A 246 12.90 -4.05 10.98
C SER A 246 11.72 -4.89 10.47
N LEU A 247 11.51 -4.92 9.15
CA LEU A 247 10.35 -5.60 8.56
C LEU A 247 10.41 -7.12 8.71
N TRP A 248 11.61 -7.70 8.67
CA TRP A 248 11.76 -9.15 8.88
C TRP A 248 11.35 -9.54 10.28
N ARG A 249 11.82 -8.77 11.29
CA ARG A 249 11.41 -8.96 12.68
C ARG A 249 9.91 -8.78 12.87
N LEU A 250 9.33 -7.76 12.26
CA LEU A 250 7.90 -7.48 12.32
C LEU A 250 7.08 -8.69 11.82
N HIS A 251 7.46 -9.25 10.68
CA HIS A 251 6.80 -10.44 10.13
C HIS A 251 7.15 -11.75 10.89
N ASP A 252 8.30 -11.83 11.54
CA ASP A 252 8.62 -12.93 12.45
C ASP A 252 7.72 -12.90 13.70
N LEU A 253 7.42 -11.71 14.25
CA LEU A 253 6.46 -11.54 15.36
C LEU A 253 5.04 -11.96 14.97
N ILE A 254 4.59 -11.59 13.77
CA ILE A 254 3.27 -11.94 13.25
C ILE A 254 3.15 -13.45 13.02
N GLY A 255 4.24 -14.09 12.59
CA GLY A 255 4.31 -15.54 12.38
C GLY A 255 3.23 -16.05 11.44
N MET A 256 2.41 -17.02 11.90
CA MET A 256 1.34 -17.64 11.11
C MET A 256 -0.01 -16.89 11.19
N THR A 257 -0.09 -15.79 11.95
CA THR A 257 -1.35 -15.01 12.06
C THR A 257 -1.79 -14.49 10.69
N PRO A 258 -3.07 -14.62 10.32
CA PRO A 258 -3.60 -13.99 9.10
C PRO A 258 -3.30 -12.50 9.07
N CYS A 259 -2.80 -12.00 7.94
CA CYS A 259 -2.32 -10.63 7.86
C CYS A 259 -2.29 -10.10 6.42
N ASP A 260 -3.17 -9.18 6.12
CA ASP A 260 -3.12 -8.35 4.91
C ASP A 260 -2.47 -6.99 5.19
N TYR A 261 -2.76 -6.42 6.38
CA TYR A 261 -2.27 -5.11 6.81
C TYR A 261 -1.79 -5.15 8.26
N ILE A 262 -0.80 -4.32 8.55
CA ILE A 262 -0.18 -4.22 9.87
C ILE A 262 -0.41 -2.81 10.41
N VAL A 263 -0.81 -2.74 11.68
CA VAL A 263 -0.81 -1.51 12.48
C VAL A 263 0.16 -1.71 13.64
N ILE A 264 1.17 -0.86 13.75
CA ILE A 264 2.06 -0.85 14.90
C ILE A 264 1.52 0.17 15.90
N MET A 265 1.09 -0.32 17.05
CA MET A 265 0.64 0.49 18.19
C MET A 265 1.81 0.68 19.15
N VAL A 266 2.29 1.92 19.30
CA VAL A 266 3.40 2.24 20.19
C VAL A 266 2.88 2.80 21.48
N ASN A 267 3.19 2.14 22.60
CA ASN A 267 2.84 2.57 23.96
C ASN A 267 3.66 3.80 24.37
N ASN A 268 3.35 4.93 23.75
CA ASN A 268 3.96 6.22 24.00
C ASN A 268 2.92 7.33 23.77
N THR A 269 2.95 8.36 24.63
CA THR A 269 2.02 9.51 24.55
C THR A 269 2.56 10.69 23.72
N THR A 270 3.78 10.59 23.20
CA THR A 270 4.32 11.57 22.25
C THR A 270 3.59 11.45 20.91
N TYR A 271 3.22 12.60 20.32
CA TYR A 271 2.59 12.61 19.01
C TYR A 271 3.49 11.97 17.94
N GLY A 272 2.95 11.04 17.16
CA GLY A 272 3.68 10.43 16.04
C GLY A 272 2.88 9.35 15.34
N GLY A 273 3.18 9.23 14.06
CA GLY A 273 2.64 8.23 13.16
C GLY A 273 3.45 8.17 11.89
N GLY A 274 3.06 7.30 10.98
CA GLY A 274 3.64 7.13 9.68
C GLY A 274 3.11 5.85 9.02
N ALA A 275 3.19 5.76 7.70
CA ALA A 275 2.73 4.57 7.01
C ALA A 275 3.44 4.37 5.67
N ILE A 276 3.42 3.13 5.21
CA ILE A 276 3.92 2.73 3.89
C ILE A 276 2.84 1.90 3.19
N TYR A 277 2.56 2.25 1.97
CA TYR A 277 1.55 1.58 1.15
C TYR A 277 1.81 0.07 1.02
N ASN A 278 0.79 -0.73 1.36
CA ASN A 278 0.80 -2.19 1.37
C ASN A 278 1.88 -2.83 2.27
N PHE A 279 2.37 -2.09 3.29
CA PHE A 279 3.24 -2.65 4.32
C PHE A 279 2.64 -2.49 5.71
N TYR A 280 2.71 -1.28 6.29
CA TYR A 280 2.24 -1.05 7.65
C TYR A 280 1.87 0.42 7.89
N ALA A 281 1.10 0.64 8.94
CA ALA A 281 0.86 1.94 9.55
C ALA A 281 1.35 1.93 10.99
N VAL A 282 1.80 3.06 11.52
CA VAL A 282 2.22 3.24 12.91
C VAL A 282 1.42 4.36 13.54
N SER A 283 0.98 4.17 14.77
CA SER A 283 0.40 5.23 15.59
C SER A 283 0.82 5.08 17.04
N SER A 284 1.17 6.20 17.68
CA SER A 284 1.35 6.26 19.13
C SER A 284 0.00 6.35 19.84
N LEU A 285 0.01 6.18 21.19
CA LEU A 285 -1.17 6.35 22.04
C LEU A 285 -1.43 7.83 22.42
N HIS A 286 -0.94 8.78 21.63
CA HIS A 286 -1.23 10.19 21.82
C HIS A 286 -2.75 10.45 21.79
N THR A 287 -3.22 11.55 22.38
CA THR A 287 -4.63 11.95 22.36
C THR A 287 -5.19 12.14 20.94
N MET A 288 -4.32 12.52 19.99
CA MET A 288 -4.66 12.66 18.57
C MET A 288 -4.67 11.33 17.79
N ALA A 289 -4.51 10.19 18.45
CA ALA A 289 -4.58 8.89 17.76
C ALA A 289 -5.89 8.67 16.98
N GLU A 290 -6.98 9.32 17.41
CA GLU A 290 -8.28 9.33 16.70
C GLU A 290 -8.22 9.97 15.29
N TYR A 291 -7.21 10.81 15.06
CA TYR A 291 -6.89 11.34 13.74
C TYR A 291 -5.74 10.57 13.08
N VAL A 292 -4.64 10.36 13.82
CA VAL A 292 -3.41 9.77 13.28
C VAL A 292 -3.66 8.37 12.72
N LEU A 293 -4.31 7.47 13.46
CA LEU A 293 -4.47 6.09 13.02
C LEU A 293 -5.30 5.95 11.72
N PRO A 294 -6.50 6.56 11.58
CA PRO A 294 -7.23 6.49 10.31
C PRO A 294 -6.49 7.16 9.14
N HIS A 295 -5.77 8.24 9.40
CA HIS A 295 -4.92 8.93 8.43
C HIS A 295 -3.82 7.99 7.92
N GLU A 296 -3.00 7.43 8.82
CA GLU A 296 -1.91 6.53 8.47
C GLU A 296 -2.44 5.23 7.82
N PHE A 297 -3.59 4.74 8.27
CA PHE A 297 -4.21 3.60 7.62
C PHE A 297 -4.72 3.95 6.21
N GLY A 298 -5.12 5.20 5.96
CA GLY A 298 -5.42 5.70 4.62
C GLY A 298 -4.23 5.59 3.66
N HIS A 299 -3.01 5.88 4.12
CA HIS A 299 -1.79 5.65 3.34
C HIS A 299 -1.54 4.15 3.13
N SER A 300 -1.48 3.36 4.20
CA SER A 300 -1.11 1.95 4.12
C SER A 300 -2.13 1.12 3.35
N PHE A 301 -3.42 1.29 3.62
CA PHE A 301 -4.51 0.55 3.00
C PHE A 301 -4.87 1.08 1.61
N GLY A 302 -5.09 2.40 1.51
CA GLY A 302 -5.60 3.07 0.30
C GLY A 302 -4.55 3.49 -0.71
N GLY A 303 -3.28 3.62 -0.28
CA GLY A 303 -2.24 4.26 -1.08
C GLY A 303 -2.56 5.75 -1.33
N LEU A 304 -3.19 6.40 -0.35
CA LEU A 304 -3.50 7.82 -0.41
C LEU A 304 -2.25 8.65 -0.09
N ALA A 305 -2.15 9.83 -0.67
CA ALA A 305 -1.13 10.83 -0.34
C ALA A 305 -1.61 11.78 0.74
N ASP A 306 -0.66 12.46 1.39
CA ASP A 306 -0.96 13.64 2.19
C ASP A 306 -1.53 14.78 1.34
N GLU A 307 -2.62 15.38 1.82
CA GLU A 307 -3.26 16.53 1.19
C GLU A 307 -2.88 17.87 1.86
N TYR A 308 -1.89 17.86 2.76
CA TYR A 308 -1.39 19.07 3.42
C TYR A 308 -0.07 19.58 2.80
N VAL A 309 0.30 20.79 3.20
CA VAL A 309 1.54 21.47 2.81
C VAL A 309 2.52 21.42 3.97
N ASP A 310 3.74 20.99 3.71
CA ASP A 310 4.85 20.99 4.67
C ASP A 310 6.18 21.05 3.89
N GLU A 311 6.56 22.25 3.47
CA GLU A 311 7.76 22.47 2.65
C GLU A 311 9.09 22.38 3.46
N GLU A 312 8.99 22.20 4.79
CA GLU A 312 10.17 21.99 5.65
C GLU A 312 10.67 20.54 5.62
N LEU A 313 9.83 19.60 5.19
CA LEU A 313 10.23 18.20 5.05
C LEU A 313 11.33 18.02 4.02
N SER A 314 12.33 17.20 4.34
CA SER A 314 13.47 16.94 3.47
C SER A 314 13.10 16.30 2.12
N TYR A 315 11.92 15.73 2.03
CA TYR A 315 11.33 15.10 0.84
C TYR A 315 10.07 15.82 0.32
N SER A 316 9.89 17.10 0.64
CA SER A 316 8.72 17.91 0.23
C SER A 316 8.52 18.02 -1.30
N ASN A 317 9.52 17.70 -2.10
CA ASN A 317 9.44 17.69 -3.56
C ASN A 317 9.02 16.32 -4.15
N LEU A 318 8.67 15.33 -3.33
CA LEU A 318 8.36 13.96 -3.74
C LEU A 318 7.34 13.88 -4.90
N HIS A 319 6.33 14.76 -4.89
CA HIS A 319 5.25 14.79 -5.88
C HIS A 319 5.40 15.90 -6.94
N ARG A 320 6.44 16.74 -6.85
CA ARG A 320 6.78 17.74 -7.88
C ARG A 320 7.58 17.09 -9.01
N THR A 321 6.94 16.27 -9.81
CA THR A 321 7.54 15.54 -10.91
C THR A 321 6.97 15.98 -12.26
N ALA A 322 7.61 15.56 -13.35
CA ALA A 322 7.08 15.73 -14.71
C ALA A 322 5.95 14.76 -15.04
N TYR A 323 5.66 13.82 -14.15
CA TYR A 323 4.66 12.78 -14.31
C TYR A 323 3.56 12.92 -13.26
N GLU A 324 2.37 12.45 -13.59
CA GLU A 324 1.24 12.40 -12.66
C GLU A 324 1.60 11.59 -11.41
N PRO A 325 1.30 12.09 -10.18
CA PRO A 325 1.48 11.31 -8.96
C PRO A 325 0.75 9.97 -9.02
N LEU A 326 1.31 8.94 -8.40
CA LEU A 326 0.70 7.59 -8.36
C LEU A 326 -0.56 7.57 -7.49
N GLU A 327 -0.57 8.36 -6.44
CA GLU A 327 -1.63 8.40 -5.44
C GLU A 327 -2.93 8.97 -6.03
N PRO A 328 -4.09 8.33 -5.76
CA PRO A 328 -5.34 8.67 -6.43
C PRO A 328 -5.95 10.01 -6.03
N ASN A 329 -5.57 10.54 -4.85
CA ASN A 329 -6.15 11.73 -4.23
C ASN A 329 -5.33 13.01 -4.41
N ILE A 330 -4.25 12.97 -5.19
CA ILE A 330 -3.50 14.17 -5.59
C ILE A 330 -3.24 14.16 -7.10
N THR A 331 -3.01 15.34 -7.68
CA THR A 331 -2.69 15.54 -9.10
C THR A 331 -1.75 16.73 -9.29
N ASN A 332 -0.87 16.65 -10.26
CA ASN A 332 -0.13 17.80 -10.78
C ASN A 332 -0.69 18.29 -12.13
N LEU A 333 -1.86 17.81 -12.50
CA LEU A 333 -2.60 18.09 -13.76
C LEU A 333 -1.93 17.58 -15.04
N THR A 334 -0.88 16.79 -14.95
CA THR A 334 -0.19 16.21 -16.11
C THR A 334 -1.09 15.18 -16.82
N ASP A 335 -1.77 14.35 -16.05
CA ASP A 335 -2.80 13.40 -16.53
C ASP A 335 -4.02 13.38 -15.59
N PHE A 336 -4.66 14.53 -15.45
CA PHE A 336 -5.83 14.68 -14.57
C PHE A 336 -7.03 13.84 -15.00
N ASP A 337 -7.11 13.42 -16.26
CA ASP A 337 -8.17 12.55 -16.75
C ASP A 337 -8.14 11.17 -16.07
N SER A 338 -6.97 10.70 -15.64
CA SER A 338 -6.80 9.45 -14.87
C SER A 338 -7.22 9.56 -13.40
N LYS A 339 -7.49 10.76 -12.89
CA LYS A 339 -7.83 11.07 -11.50
C LYS A 339 -9.34 11.27 -11.31
N TRP A 340 -9.73 12.23 -10.50
CA TRP A 340 -11.13 12.50 -10.18
C TRP A 340 -11.82 13.53 -11.09
N LYS A 341 -11.22 13.90 -12.21
CA LYS A 341 -11.80 14.90 -13.15
C LYS A 341 -13.22 14.55 -13.57
N SER A 342 -13.50 13.27 -13.81
CA SER A 342 -14.84 12.80 -14.20
C SER A 342 -15.90 12.92 -13.07
N LEU A 343 -15.49 13.14 -11.84
CA LEU A 343 -16.37 13.31 -10.69
C LEU A 343 -16.70 14.79 -10.41
N LEU A 344 -16.00 15.73 -11.06
CA LEU A 344 -16.22 17.16 -10.85
C LEU A 344 -17.57 17.59 -11.40
N PRO A 345 -18.31 18.46 -10.65
CA PRO A 345 -19.45 19.17 -11.20
C PRO A 345 -19.07 19.97 -12.46
N GLN A 346 -19.99 20.03 -13.42
CA GLN A 346 -19.76 20.80 -14.65
C GLN A 346 -19.46 22.27 -14.34
N GLY A 347 -18.39 22.81 -14.90
CA GLY A 347 -17.99 24.20 -14.71
C GLY A 347 -17.15 24.47 -13.45
N THR A 348 -16.71 23.40 -12.74
CA THR A 348 -15.76 23.56 -11.61
C THR A 348 -14.49 24.24 -12.09
N PRO A 349 -14.09 25.38 -11.48
CA PRO A 349 -12.83 26.06 -11.85
C PRO A 349 -11.61 25.22 -11.49
N ILE A 350 -10.57 25.27 -12.33
CA ILE A 350 -9.27 24.61 -12.10
C ILE A 350 -8.16 25.67 -12.20
N PRO A 351 -7.48 26.04 -11.10
CA PRO A 351 -7.73 25.60 -9.72
C PRO A 351 -9.06 26.09 -9.17
N THR A 352 -9.59 25.34 -8.18
CA THR A 352 -10.79 25.75 -7.46
C THR A 352 -10.41 26.71 -6.33
N PRO A 353 -11.01 27.92 -6.27
CA PRO A 353 -10.75 28.83 -5.18
C PRO A 353 -11.30 28.27 -3.85
N PRO A 354 -10.53 28.34 -2.74
CA PRO A 354 -11.01 27.87 -1.45
C PRO A 354 -12.13 28.75 -0.91
N ASN A 355 -13.08 28.14 -0.19
CA ASN A 355 -14.11 28.85 0.57
C ASN A 355 -13.72 28.90 2.06
N PRO A 356 -13.29 30.05 2.60
CA PRO A 356 -12.82 30.14 3.98
C PRO A 356 -13.91 29.84 5.03
N ASN A 357 -15.15 29.71 4.61
CA ASN A 357 -16.29 29.39 5.49
C ASN A 357 -16.58 27.87 5.54
N THR A 358 -15.90 27.06 4.80
CA THR A 358 -16.06 25.59 4.89
C THR A 358 -15.62 25.12 6.28
N PRO A 359 -16.51 24.49 7.07
CA PRO A 359 -16.14 23.99 8.38
C PRO A 359 -15.05 22.91 8.27
N ARG A 360 -14.06 22.94 9.17
CA ARG A 360 -12.98 21.92 9.18
C ARG A 360 -13.46 20.50 9.50
N THR A 361 -14.71 20.33 9.88
CA THR A 361 -15.36 19.04 10.12
C THR A 361 -16.08 18.48 8.89
N GLU A 362 -16.03 19.19 7.76
CA GLU A 362 -16.66 18.83 6.50
C GLU A 362 -15.66 18.91 5.36
N CYS A 363 -15.77 18.03 4.36
CA CYS A 363 -14.85 18.06 3.21
C CYS A 363 -15.03 19.29 2.31
N GLY A 364 -16.22 19.91 2.32
CA GLY A 364 -16.63 20.89 1.32
C GLY A 364 -16.94 20.25 -0.06
N PRO A 365 -17.24 21.07 -1.07
CA PRO A 365 -17.52 20.59 -2.41
C PRO A 365 -16.27 19.99 -3.07
N LEU A 366 -16.48 19.03 -3.96
CA LEU A 366 -15.42 18.45 -4.76
C LEU A 366 -14.86 19.50 -5.75
N GLY A 367 -13.52 19.60 -5.80
CA GLY A 367 -12.82 20.59 -6.62
C GLY A 367 -11.40 20.15 -6.99
N VAL A 368 -10.56 21.16 -7.28
CA VAL A 368 -9.12 21.00 -7.57
C VAL A 368 -8.38 22.10 -6.84
N PHE A 369 -8.09 21.86 -5.55
CA PHE A 369 -7.53 22.87 -4.66
C PHE A 369 -6.01 22.78 -4.64
N GLU A 370 -5.31 23.88 -4.89
CA GLU A 370 -3.87 23.92 -4.87
C GLU A 370 -3.30 23.74 -3.45
N GLY A 371 -2.16 23.06 -3.35
CA GLY A 371 -1.48 22.75 -2.10
C GLY A 371 -1.81 21.35 -1.59
N ALA A 372 -0.93 20.37 -1.92
CA ALA A 372 -0.98 18.98 -1.50
C ALA A 372 0.39 18.32 -1.67
N GLY A 373 0.56 17.10 -1.18
CA GLY A 373 1.80 16.35 -1.33
C GLY A 373 3.00 17.13 -0.81
N TYR A 374 2.84 17.79 0.34
CA TYR A 374 3.79 18.67 1.02
C TYR A 374 4.09 20.01 0.29
N SER A 375 3.65 20.17 -0.95
CA SER A 375 3.95 21.34 -1.78
C SER A 375 2.84 22.38 -1.74
N ALA A 376 3.20 23.67 -1.59
CA ALA A 376 2.25 24.78 -1.60
C ALA A 376 1.67 25.05 -2.99
N THR A 377 2.43 24.72 -4.06
CA THR A 377 2.04 25.00 -5.44
C THR A 377 2.30 23.82 -6.38
N GLY A 378 1.53 23.73 -7.46
CA GLY A 378 1.73 22.77 -8.54
C GLY A 378 1.24 21.35 -8.24
N VAL A 379 0.74 21.09 -7.04
CA VAL A 379 0.08 19.84 -6.66
C VAL A 379 -1.28 20.17 -6.05
N TYR A 380 -2.29 19.42 -6.42
CA TYR A 380 -3.68 19.72 -6.11
C TYR A 380 -4.36 18.55 -5.41
N ARG A 381 -5.35 18.85 -4.56
CA ARG A 381 -6.18 17.92 -3.81
C ARG A 381 -7.66 18.07 -4.16
N PRO A 382 -8.51 17.06 -3.88
CA PRO A 382 -9.89 17.05 -4.33
C PRO A 382 -10.86 17.85 -3.46
N ALA A 383 -10.51 18.15 -2.19
CA ALA A 383 -11.38 18.82 -1.23
C ALA A 383 -10.62 19.85 -0.40
N GLU A 384 -11.35 20.77 0.23
CA GLU A 384 -10.76 21.76 1.13
C GLU A 384 -10.21 21.08 2.39
N HIS A 385 -11.00 20.15 2.93
CA HIS A 385 -10.68 19.36 4.10
C HIS A 385 -10.85 17.87 3.82
N CYS A 386 -10.01 17.05 4.42
CA CYS A 386 -10.00 15.60 4.27
C CYS A 386 -9.24 14.97 5.44
N MET A 387 -9.55 13.73 5.79
CA MET A 387 -8.74 12.94 6.74
C MET A 387 -7.25 12.93 6.35
N MET A 388 -6.93 12.97 5.06
CA MET A 388 -5.56 13.03 4.56
C MET A 388 -4.90 14.41 4.66
N ARG A 389 -5.57 15.39 5.28
CA ARG A 389 -5.10 16.75 5.45
C ARG A 389 -5.23 17.26 6.87
N ASP A 390 -6.41 17.09 7.46
CA ASP A 390 -6.79 17.65 8.75
C ASP A 390 -7.91 16.82 9.42
N TYR A 391 -8.43 17.24 10.54
CA TYR A 391 -9.40 16.49 11.32
C TYR A 391 -10.81 16.52 10.69
N ALA A 392 -10.94 16.00 9.48
CA ALA A 392 -12.17 15.90 8.71
C ALA A 392 -12.47 14.45 8.32
N PRO A 393 -13.65 14.11 7.81
CA PRO A 393 -13.90 12.81 7.16
C PRO A 393 -13.00 12.61 5.93
N PHE A 394 -12.88 11.38 5.45
CA PHE A 394 -12.30 11.15 4.13
C PHE A 394 -13.17 11.80 3.05
N CYS A 395 -12.54 12.53 2.13
CA CYS A 395 -13.24 13.14 1.01
C CYS A 395 -13.79 12.09 0.02
N PRO A 396 -14.72 12.46 -0.89
CA PRO A 396 -15.33 11.50 -1.82
C PRO A 396 -14.33 10.74 -2.69
N VAL A 397 -13.18 11.32 -3.04
CA VAL A 397 -12.13 10.65 -3.83
C VAL A 397 -11.41 9.59 -2.98
N CYS A 398 -11.06 9.94 -1.74
CA CYS A 398 -10.44 9.01 -0.81
C CYS A 398 -11.40 7.87 -0.45
N LEU A 399 -12.68 8.17 -0.16
CA LEU A 399 -13.70 7.15 0.09
C LEU A 399 -13.83 6.19 -1.09
N LYS A 400 -13.94 6.70 -2.32
CA LYS A 400 -14.02 5.87 -3.53
C LYS A 400 -12.85 4.90 -3.62
N ARG A 401 -11.63 5.38 -3.33
CA ARG A 401 -10.43 4.54 -3.35
C ARG A 401 -10.47 3.44 -2.30
N LEU A 402 -10.86 3.77 -1.07
CA LEU A 402 -10.97 2.80 0.01
C LEU A 402 -12.03 1.72 -0.30
N GLU A 403 -13.18 2.09 -0.87
CA GLU A 403 -14.22 1.17 -1.34
C GLU A 403 -13.73 0.22 -2.46
N GLU A 404 -12.92 0.74 -3.38
CA GLU A 404 -12.28 -0.08 -4.41
C GLU A 404 -11.38 -1.16 -3.81
N ILE A 405 -10.63 -0.85 -2.74
CA ILE A 405 -9.79 -1.83 -2.04
C ILE A 405 -10.67 -2.90 -1.36
N PHE A 406 -11.74 -2.52 -0.64
CA PHE A 406 -12.65 -3.50 -0.03
C PHE A 406 -13.18 -4.49 -1.07
N SER A 407 -13.51 -4.00 -2.25
CA SER A 407 -14.02 -4.85 -3.33
C SER A 407 -13.06 -5.95 -3.80
N LEU A 408 -11.76 -5.88 -3.46
CA LEU A 408 -10.76 -6.92 -3.78
C LEU A 408 -10.87 -8.13 -2.83
N TYR A 409 -11.34 -7.92 -1.60
CA TYR A 409 -11.40 -8.93 -0.55
C TYR A 409 -12.79 -9.54 -0.39
N THR A 410 -13.84 -8.74 -0.49
CA THR A 410 -15.21 -9.11 -0.09
C THR A 410 -16.09 -9.66 -1.22
N ARG A 411 -15.51 -10.02 -2.38
CA ARG A 411 -16.24 -10.56 -3.54
C ARG A 411 -16.04 -12.03 -3.76
#